data_79f6bacc7e2b22465cb03fb588849e02
#
_entry.id   79f6bacc7e2b22465cb03fb588849e02
#
_cell.length_a   1.000
_cell.length_b   1.000
_cell.length_c   1.000
_cell.angle_alpha   90.00
_cell.angle_beta   90.00
_cell.angle_gamma   90.00
#
_symmetry.space_group_name_H-M   'P 1'
#
loop_
_entity.id
_entity.type
_entity.pdbx_description
1 polymer ?
#
loop_
_entity_poly.entity_id
_entity_poly.type
_entity_poly.pdbx_seq_one_letter_code
_entity_poly.pdbx_strand_id
1 'polypeptide(L)'
;LPSDGVEKVVAPTVDSESVVEETTMNLVANSLIENLVPSKFEGFVAWGNYSILKKIVNSNMFYPVFVTGLSGNGKTLMIEQLHAEAKKELIRVNITIETDEDDLLGGFRLVNGETKFVPGPVIEAMERGITLLLDECDLGSNKLMCLQPVLEGNGVFLKKVNKWIKPKEGFNVFATANTKGKGSEDGRFIGTNILNEAFLERFAITIEQPYPTAAIEKKIVLGSMEKYGSVDEKFADNLVTWAEVIRKTFYDGGVDEVISTRRLDHIAKAFAIFGNKMTAIELCVARFDDDTKESFLDLYTKIDAGVLENDSDEDTVEIVSTESGETRSEE
;
A
#
# COMPACT_ATOMS: atom_id res chain seq x y z
N LEU A 1 77.77 -20.43 3.60
CA LEU A 1 76.47 -20.49 2.85
C LEU A 1 75.40 -19.78 3.67
N PRO A 2 74.73 -18.73 3.17
CA PRO A 2 73.80 -17.97 3.92
C PRO A 2 72.43 -18.63 3.84
N SER A 3 71.71 -18.61 4.93
CA SER A 3 70.26 -19.05 5.06
C SER A 3 69.33 -17.93 4.67
N ASP A 4 68.48 -18.21 3.74
CA ASP A 4 67.42 -17.33 3.25
C ASP A 4 66.41 -17.01 4.36
N GLY A 5 66.22 -15.73 4.63
CA GLY A 5 65.20 -15.20 5.47
C GLY A 5 63.86 -15.10 4.67
N VAL A 6 62.85 -15.85 5.08
CA VAL A 6 61.48 -15.69 4.57
C VAL A 6 60.82 -14.61 5.41
N GLU A 7 60.61 -13.43 4.83
CA GLU A 7 59.73 -12.39 5.37
C GLU A 7 58.31 -12.89 5.37
N LYS A 8 57.72 -13.04 6.55
CA LYS A 8 56.25 -13.22 6.70
C LYS A 8 55.57 -11.88 6.45
N VAL A 9 54.88 -11.79 5.34
CA VAL A 9 53.92 -10.72 5.09
C VAL A 9 52.73 -10.93 6.05
N VAL A 10 52.62 -10.07 7.05
CA VAL A 10 51.46 -9.99 7.94
C VAL A 10 50.42 -9.21 7.20
N ALA A 11 49.32 -9.87 6.81
CA ALA A 11 48.15 -9.20 6.28
C ALA A 11 47.53 -8.32 7.39
N PRO A 12 47.03 -7.10 7.08
CA PRO A 12 46.39 -6.28 8.07
C PRO A 12 45.07 -6.94 8.50
N THR A 13 44.97 -7.30 9.77
CA THR A 13 43.74 -7.67 10.41
C THR A 13 42.85 -6.42 10.47
N VAL A 14 41.91 -6.31 9.56
CA VAL A 14 40.82 -5.33 9.68
C VAL A 14 39.97 -5.80 10.86
N ASP A 15 39.91 -5.01 11.92
CA ASP A 15 39.07 -5.25 13.08
C ASP A 15 37.61 -5.26 12.62
N SER A 16 37.03 -6.45 12.47
CA SER A 16 35.65 -6.64 12.07
C SER A 16 34.65 -6.03 13.05
N GLU A 17 35.02 -5.86 14.31
CA GLU A 17 34.20 -5.24 15.34
C GLU A 17 34.03 -3.72 15.13
N SER A 18 35.12 -3.00 14.75
CA SER A 18 35.05 -1.55 14.51
C SER A 18 34.20 -1.19 13.28
N VAL A 19 34.22 -2.01 12.23
CA VAL A 19 33.42 -1.80 11.02
C VAL A 19 31.94 -2.06 11.28
N VAL A 20 31.62 -3.05 12.12
CA VAL A 20 30.22 -3.37 12.50
C VAL A 20 29.63 -2.28 13.41
N GLU A 21 30.43 -1.74 14.37
CA GLU A 21 29.98 -0.65 15.22
C GLU A 21 29.74 0.64 14.44
N GLU A 22 30.60 1.00 13.51
CA GLU A 22 30.48 2.19 12.68
C GLU A 22 29.27 2.08 11.72
N THR A 23 29.03 0.89 11.16
CA THR A 23 27.87 0.64 10.28
C THR A 23 26.55 0.69 11.07
N THR A 24 26.52 0.16 12.29
CA THR A 24 25.30 0.15 13.12
C THR A 24 25.01 1.52 13.73
N MET A 25 26.02 2.29 14.13
CA MET A 25 25.86 3.69 14.52
C MET A 25 25.35 4.54 13.36
N ASN A 26 25.84 4.30 12.13
CA ASN A 26 25.37 5.00 10.96
C ASN A 26 23.92 4.63 10.59
N LEU A 27 23.48 3.39 10.79
CA LEU A 27 22.08 2.99 10.58
C LEU A 27 21.14 3.64 11.60
N VAL A 28 21.53 3.70 12.87
CA VAL A 28 20.73 4.36 13.93
C VAL A 28 20.78 5.88 13.79
N ALA A 29 21.92 6.46 13.41
CA ALA A 29 22.04 7.90 13.16
C ALA A 29 21.30 8.32 11.87
N ASN A 30 21.30 7.48 10.81
CA ASN A 30 20.57 7.76 9.58
C ASN A 30 19.05 7.68 9.77
N SER A 31 18.53 6.78 10.62
CA SER A 31 17.09 6.75 10.93
C SER A 31 16.59 8.03 11.60
N LEU A 32 17.47 8.73 12.33
CA LEU A 32 17.17 10.03 12.95
C LEU A 32 17.26 11.23 12.00
N ILE A 33 17.86 11.06 10.82
CA ILE A 33 18.13 12.13 9.84
C ILE A 33 17.29 11.94 8.56
N GLU A 34 16.68 10.77 8.37
CA GLU A 34 15.90 10.47 7.17
C GLU A 34 14.69 11.39 7.06
N ASN A 35 14.57 12.04 5.90
CA ASN A 35 13.41 12.84 5.57
C ASN A 35 12.24 11.92 5.18
N LEU A 36 11.22 11.84 6.02
CA LEU A 36 10.05 10.99 5.85
C LEU A 36 8.89 11.69 5.12
N VAL A 37 9.15 12.76 4.38
CA VAL A 37 8.15 13.37 3.50
C VAL A 37 7.90 12.42 2.32
N PRO A 38 6.65 11.97 2.11
CA PRO A 38 6.32 11.08 1.00
C PRO A 38 6.66 11.71 -0.35
N SER A 39 7.01 10.88 -1.32
CA SER A 39 7.19 11.31 -2.70
C SER A 39 5.84 11.71 -3.31
N LYS A 40 5.81 12.78 -4.09
CA LYS A 40 4.62 13.15 -4.86
C LYS A 40 4.33 12.11 -5.93
N PHE A 41 3.09 11.71 -6.01
CA PHE A 41 2.63 10.86 -7.10
C PHE A 41 2.34 11.74 -8.32
N GLU A 42 3.09 11.55 -9.41
CA GLU A 42 2.89 12.25 -10.67
C GLU A 42 1.57 11.82 -11.31
N GLY A 43 0.78 12.80 -11.78
CA GLY A 43 -0.54 12.52 -12.36
C GLY A 43 -1.64 12.27 -11.32
N PHE A 44 -1.41 12.60 -10.04
CA PHE A 44 -2.46 12.51 -9.03
C PHE A 44 -3.64 13.42 -9.35
N VAL A 45 -4.84 12.85 -9.33
CA VAL A 45 -6.09 13.57 -9.48
C VAL A 45 -6.83 13.60 -8.15
N ALA A 46 -7.10 14.77 -7.61
CA ALA A 46 -7.83 14.91 -6.34
C ALA A 46 -9.33 14.64 -6.52
N TRP A 47 -9.90 13.87 -5.58
CA TRP A 47 -11.36 13.60 -5.56
C TRP A 47 -11.88 13.35 -4.14
N GLY A 48 -13.19 13.22 -4.02
CA GLY A 48 -13.85 12.87 -2.77
C GLY A 48 -13.49 13.82 -1.63
N ASN A 49 -12.97 13.25 -0.56
CA ASN A 49 -12.69 13.99 0.67
C ASN A 49 -11.32 14.70 0.71
N TYR A 50 -10.62 14.79 -0.43
CA TYR A 50 -9.29 15.39 -0.52
C TYR A 50 -9.21 16.78 0.11
N SER A 51 -10.18 17.66 -0.20
CA SER A 51 -10.18 19.03 0.30
C SER A 51 -10.40 19.11 1.82
N ILE A 52 -11.18 18.19 2.39
CA ILE A 52 -11.42 18.09 3.82
C ILE A 52 -10.13 17.66 4.53
N LEU A 53 -9.52 16.57 4.06
CA LEU A 53 -8.28 16.06 4.62
C LEU A 53 -7.14 17.06 4.48
N LYS A 54 -7.07 17.81 3.37
CA LYS A 54 -6.07 18.87 3.16
C LYS A 54 -6.16 19.96 4.23
N LYS A 55 -7.38 20.34 4.64
CA LYS A 55 -7.57 21.32 5.73
C LYS A 55 -7.05 20.77 7.05
N ILE A 56 -7.30 19.49 7.36
CA ILE A 56 -6.84 18.86 8.58
C ILE A 56 -5.32 18.78 8.61
N VAL A 57 -4.70 18.29 7.54
CA VAL A 57 -3.22 18.22 7.42
C VAL A 57 -2.58 19.60 7.61
N ASN A 58 -3.18 20.66 7.04
CA ASN A 58 -2.63 22.01 7.11
C ASN A 58 -2.92 22.73 8.43
N SER A 59 -3.87 22.26 9.24
CA SER A 59 -4.24 22.92 10.50
C SER A 59 -3.18 22.82 11.58
N ASN A 60 -2.28 21.85 11.51
CA ASN A 60 -1.32 21.46 12.58
C ASN A 60 -1.97 21.09 13.92
N MET A 61 -3.29 20.91 13.93
CA MET A 61 -4.00 20.51 15.14
C MET A 61 -3.97 18.98 15.28
N PHE A 62 -3.87 18.50 16.50
CA PHE A 62 -4.11 17.11 16.78
C PHE A 62 -5.59 16.79 16.54
N TYR A 63 -5.89 16.05 15.51
CA TYR A 63 -7.25 15.71 15.09
C TYR A 63 -7.24 14.35 14.39
N PRO A 64 -7.32 13.24 15.14
CA PRO A 64 -7.25 11.90 14.59
C PRO A 64 -8.38 11.61 13.61
N VAL A 65 -8.04 11.01 12.47
CA VAL A 65 -8.96 10.74 11.34
C VAL A 65 -8.98 9.26 11.00
N PHE A 66 -10.18 8.69 10.94
CA PHE A 66 -10.41 7.34 10.45
C PHE A 66 -10.97 7.42 9.03
N VAL A 67 -10.24 6.90 8.02
CA VAL A 67 -10.64 6.91 6.61
C VAL A 67 -11.03 5.50 6.19
N THR A 68 -12.28 5.29 5.88
CA THR A 68 -12.82 4.00 5.45
C THR A 68 -13.23 4.02 3.97
N GLY A 69 -13.46 2.87 3.39
CA GLY A 69 -13.95 2.68 2.01
C GLY A 69 -13.33 1.47 1.35
N LEU A 70 -13.89 1.03 0.24
CA LEU A 70 -13.49 -0.18 -0.48
C LEU A 70 -12.01 -0.17 -0.88
N SER A 71 -11.43 -1.37 -1.03
CA SER A 71 -10.03 -1.52 -1.44
C SER A 71 -9.77 -0.91 -2.81
N GLY A 72 -8.56 -0.36 -3.00
CA GLY A 72 -8.11 0.18 -4.29
C GLY A 72 -8.80 1.48 -4.74
N ASN A 73 -9.47 2.20 -3.83
CA ASN A 73 -10.06 3.53 -4.08
C ASN A 73 -9.11 4.70 -3.73
N GLY A 74 -7.84 4.43 -3.39
CA GLY A 74 -6.82 5.44 -3.20
C GLY A 74 -6.76 6.12 -1.84
N LYS A 75 -7.36 5.56 -0.78
CA LYS A 75 -7.30 6.12 0.60
C LYS A 75 -5.89 6.48 1.05
N THR A 76 -5.01 5.49 1.06
CA THR A 76 -3.62 5.62 1.51
C THR A 76 -2.83 6.58 0.63
N LEU A 77 -2.95 6.43 -0.70
CA LEU A 77 -2.30 7.31 -1.68
C LEU A 77 -2.69 8.78 -1.49
N MET A 78 -3.97 9.04 -1.20
CA MET A 78 -4.47 10.39 -0.97
C MET A 78 -3.84 11.03 0.28
N ILE A 79 -3.69 10.26 1.37
CA ILE A 79 -3.05 10.75 2.60
C ILE A 79 -1.57 11.03 2.36
N GLU A 80 -0.86 10.12 1.69
CA GLU A 80 0.55 10.31 1.32
C GLU A 80 0.74 11.53 0.42
N GLN A 81 -0.11 11.70 -0.61
CA GLN A 81 -0.06 12.84 -1.52
C GLN A 81 -0.28 14.18 -0.79
N LEU A 82 -1.22 14.24 0.15
CA LEU A 82 -1.46 15.42 0.97
C LEU A 82 -0.24 15.83 1.79
N HIS A 83 0.45 14.85 2.38
CA HIS A 83 1.67 15.10 3.14
C HIS A 83 2.83 15.50 2.23
N ALA A 84 2.96 14.88 1.06
CA ALA A 84 3.94 15.26 0.04
C ALA A 84 3.75 16.71 -0.45
N GLU A 85 2.50 17.12 -0.70
CA GLU A 85 2.19 18.51 -1.10
C GLU A 85 2.46 19.52 0.02
N ALA A 86 2.11 19.13 1.26
CA ALA A 86 2.35 19.97 2.43
C ALA A 86 3.81 19.97 2.89
N LYS A 87 4.67 19.14 2.30
CA LYS A 87 6.06 18.87 2.72
C LYS A 87 6.15 18.49 4.18
N LYS A 88 5.20 17.65 4.62
CA LYS A 88 5.13 17.13 5.99
C LYS A 88 5.55 15.67 6.03
N GLU A 89 6.27 15.33 7.07
CA GLU A 89 6.70 13.96 7.30
C GLU A 89 5.53 13.08 7.73
N LEU A 90 5.61 11.80 7.34
CA LEU A 90 4.62 10.77 7.61
C LEU A 90 5.32 9.45 7.88
N ILE A 91 4.99 8.79 8.99
CA ILE A 91 5.34 7.39 9.21
C ILE A 91 4.11 6.54 8.93
N ARG A 92 4.24 5.60 7.98
CA ARG A 92 3.19 4.62 7.67
C ARG A 92 3.51 3.29 8.31
N VAL A 93 2.54 2.72 8.99
CA VAL A 93 2.59 1.39 9.60
C VAL A 93 1.46 0.55 9.04
N ASN A 94 1.79 -0.51 8.33
CA ASN A 94 0.80 -1.50 7.88
C ASN A 94 0.41 -2.37 9.08
N ILE A 95 -0.86 -2.35 9.42
CA ILE A 95 -1.41 -3.15 10.51
C ILE A 95 -1.75 -4.54 10.01
N THR A 96 -1.44 -5.53 10.82
CA THR A 96 -1.77 -6.92 10.59
C THR A 96 -2.35 -7.53 11.86
N ILE A 97 -2.87 -8.74 11.79
CA ILE A 97 -3.39 -9.46 12.96
C ILE A 97 -2.31 -9.71 14.03
N GLU A 98 -1.05 -9.82 13.61
CA GLU A 98 0.09 -10.04 14.49
C GLU A 98 0.62 -8.77 15.15
N THR A 99 0.32 -7.59 14.57
CA THR A 99 0.81 -6.30 15.06
C THR A 99 0.49 -6.12 16.54
N ASP A 100 1.50 -5.82 17.34
CA ASP A 100 1.38 -5.71 18.79
C ASP A 100 2.03 -4.45 19.38
N GLU A 101 2.05 -4.35 20.72
CA GLU A 101 2.61 -3.23 21.46
C GLU A 101 4.11 -3.06 21.19
N ASP A 102 4.86 -4.17 21.01
CA ASP A 102 6.30 -4.13 20.74
C ASP A 102 6.62 -3.60 19.35
N ASP A 103 5.75 -3.90 18.38
CA ASP A 103 5.87 -3.39 17.02
C ASP A 103 5.54 -1.90 16.94
N LEU A 104 4.54 -1.46 17.70
CA LEU A 104 4.02 -0.09 17.65
C LEU A 104 4.77 0.87 18.57
N LEU A 105 4.92 0.52 19.85
CA LEU A 105 5.53 1.39 20.87
C LEU A 105 7.03 1.12 21.02
N GLY A 106 7.47 -0.08 20.69
CA GLY A 106 8.86 -0.50 20.78
C GLY A 106 9.10 -1.57 21.84
N GLY A 107 10.21 -2.26 21.67
CA GLY A 107 10.58 -3.40 22.48
C GLY A 107 12.08 -3.57 22.64
N PHE A 108 12.46 -4.52 23.47
CA PHE A 108 13.87 -4.89 23.61
C PHE A 108 14.34 -5.67 22.40
N ARG A 109 15.49 -5.27 21.85
CA ARG A 109 16.16 -5.92 20.75
C ARG A 109 17.63 -6.16 21.11
N LEU A 110 18.21 -7.21 20.55
CA LEU A 110 19.65 -7.45 20.65
C LEU A 110 20.36 -6.55 19.63
N VAL A 111 21.11 -5.57 20.13
CA VAL A 111 21.88 -4.63 19.31
C VAL A 111 23.32 -4.71 19.76
N ASN A 112 24.23 -5.14 18.87
CA ASN A 112 25.68 -5.30 19.15
C ASN A 112 25.98 -6.16 20.40
N GLY A 113 25.22 -7.26 20.58
CA GLY A 113 25.41 -8.15 21.73
C GLY A 113 24.79 -7.67 23.04
N GLU A 114 24.20 -6.47 23.08
CA GLU A 114 23.52 -5.90 24.23
C GLU A 114 22.00 -5.83 24.01
N THR A 115 21.22 -6.07 25.04
CA THR A 115 19.76 -5.90 25.00
C THR A 115 19.43 -4.42 25.18
N LYS A 116 18.95 -3.76 24.12
CA LYS A 116 18.55 -2.35 24.11
C LYS A 116 17.07 -2.19 23.79
N PHE A 117 16.44 -1.21 24.40
CA PHE A 117 15.09 -0.81 23.99
C PHE A 117 15.14 0.01 22.71
N VAL A 118 14.43 -0.44 21.70
CA VAL A 118 14.30 0.24 20.40
C VAL A 118 12.88 0.82 20.32
N PRO A 119 12.73 2.15 20.22
CA PRO A 119 11.42 2.78 20.03
C PRO A 119 10.73 2.28 18.77
N GLY A 120 9.41 2.11 18.83
CA GLY A 120 8.60 1.79 17.67
C GLY A 120 8.15 3.04 16.91
N PRO A 121 7.51 2.86 15.73
CA PRO A 121 7.12 3.96 14.84
C PRO A 121 6.16 4.95 15.48
N VAL A 122 5.32 4.52 16.39
CA VAL A 122 4.40 5.41 17.15
C VAL A 122 5.19 6.38 18.02
N ILE A 123 6.18 5.86 18.74
CA ILE A 123 7.03 6.68 19.61
C ILE A 123 7.88 7.64 18.79
N GLU A 124 8.42 7.19 17.68
CA GLU A 124 9.16 8.04 16.75
C GLU A 124 8.28 9.17 16.20
N ALA A 125 7.06 8.87 15.76
CA ALA A 125 6.13 9.88 15.26
C ALA A 125 5.79 10.91 16.35
N MET A 126 5.54 10.47 17.59
CA MET A 126 5.27 11.36 18.73
C MET A 126 6.47 12.25 19.06
N GLU A 127 7.67 11.70 19.14
CA GLU A 127 8.89 12.44 19.52
C GLU A 127 9.34 13.40 18.40
N ARG A 128 9.04 13.12 17.14
CA ARG A 128 9.30 14.03 16.00
C ARG A 128 8.21 15.08 15.81
N GLY A 129 6.98 14.82 16.26
CA GLY A 129 5.82 15.68 16.01
C GLY A 129 5.31 15.56 14.58
N ILE A 130 5.30 14.36 14.02
CA ILE A 130 4.90 14.08 12.64
C ILE A 130 3.65 13.19 12.59
N THR A 131 3.07 13.04 11.40
CA THR A 131 1.87 12.22 11.23
C THR A 131 2.20 10.74 11.26
N LEU A 132 1.42 9.99 12.05
CA LEU A 132 1.36 8.53 12.05
C LEU A 132 0.19 8.07 11.17
N LEU A 133 0.44 7.20 10.20
CA LEU A 133 -0.58 6.54 9.38
C LEU A 133 -0.64 5.06 9.73
N LEU A 134 -1.74 4.64 10.36
CA LEU A 134 -2.08 3.24 10.61
C LEU A 134 -2.86 2.71 9.40
N ASP A 135 -2.19 2.00 8.52
CA ASP A 135 -2.81 1.51 7.28
C ASP A 135 -3.40 0.11 7.47
N GLU A 136 -4.57 -0.12 6.90
CA GLU A 136 -5.36 -1.36 7.03
C GLU A 136 -5.70 -1.72 8.48
N CYS A 137 -6.13 -0.72 9.25
CA CYS A 137 -6.33 -0.82 10.71
C CYS A 137 -7.34 -1.90 11.11
N ASP A 138 -8.30 -2.21 10.25
CA ASP A 138 -9.31 -3.27 10.44
C ASP A 138 -8.77 -4.70 10.30
N LEU A 139 -7.51 -4.89 9.92
CA LEU A 139 -6.83 -6.18 10.04
C LEU A 139 -6.28 -6.42 11.45
N GLY A 140 -6.17 -5.36 12.25
CA GLY A 140 -5.62 -5.41 13.60
C GLY A 140 -6.49 -6.15 14.61
N SER A 141 -5.89 -6.58 15.69
CA SER A 141 -6.55 -7.22 16.83
C SER A 141 -6.74 -6.25 18.00
N ASN A 142 -7.29 -6.74 19.11
CA ASN A 142 -7.42 -5.98 20.37
C ASN A 142 -6.06 -5.48 20.93
N LYS A 143 -4.94 -5.95 20.40
CA LYS A 143 -3.60 -5.45 20.75
C LYS A 143 -3.42 -3.96 20.39
N LEU A 144 -4.20 -3.43 19.43
CA LEU A 144 -4.22 -2.00 19.08
C LEU A 144 -4.72 -1.09 20.23
N MET A 145 -5.30 -1.66 21.29
CA MET A 145 -5.75 -0.90 22.45
C MET A 145 -4.61 -0.18 23.18
N CYS A 146 -3.36 -0.58 22.98
CA CYS A 146 -2.17 0.15 23.46
C CYS A 146 -2.09 1.58 22.92
N LEU A 147 -2.76 1.88 21.79
CA LEU A 147 -2.80 3.20 21.15
C LEU A 147 -3.86 4.15 21.73
N GLN A 148 -4.70 3.71 22.66
CA GLN A 148 -5.75 4.59 23.21
C GLN A 148 -5.20 5.93 23.75
N PRO A 149 -4.15 5.98 24.60
CA PRO A 149 -3.61 7.24 25.08
C PRO A 149 -3.04 8.12 23.95
N VAL A 150 -2.51 7.49 22.92
CA VAL A 150 -1.96 8.15 21.74
C VAL A 150 -3.06 8.85 20.93
N LEU A 151 -4.21 8.17 20.74
CA LEU A 151 -5.37 8.71 20.01
C LEU A 151 -6.09 9.81 20.79
N GLU A 152 -5.89 9.91 22.10
CA GLU A 152 -6.38 11.01 22.94
C GLU A 152 -5.44 12.24 22.90
N GLY A 153 -4.30 12.16 22.21
CA GLY A 153 -3.30 13.22 22.19
C GLY A 153 -2.50 13.33 23.49
N ASN A 154 -2.66 12.35 24.36
CA ASN A 154 -1.95 12.27 25.63
C ASN A 154 -0.60 11.58 25.47
N GLY A 155 0.24 11.69 26.50
CA GLY A 155 1.47 10.91 26.56
C GLY A 155 1.19 9.43 26.80
N VAL A 156 2.12 8.58 26.37
CA VAL A 156 2.11 7.15 26.66
C VAL A 156 3.22 6.81 27.64
N PHE A 157 2.90 5.96 28.62
CA PHE A 157 3.88 5.45 29.57
C PHE A 157 4.46 4.13 29.07
N LEU A 158 5.73 4.15 28.71
CA LEU A 158 6.48 2.98 28.30
C LEU A 158 6.90 2.17 29.52
N LYS A 159 6.11 1.17 29.90
CA LYS A 159 6.32 0.33 31.09
C LYS A 159 7.70 -0.35 31.10
N LYS A 160 8.19 -0.77 29.93
CA LYS A 160 9.45 -1.50 29.79
C LYS A 160 10.69 -0.69 30.17
N VAL A 161 10.62 0.61 30.00
CA VAL A 161 11.74 1.54 30.28
C VAL A 161 11.39 2.60 31.29
N ASN A 162 10.20 2.51 31.92
CA ASN A 162 9.72 3.43 32.95
C ASN A 162 9.80 4.91 32.52
N LYS A 163 9.34 5.21 31.28
CA LYS A 163 9.47 6.54 30.68
C LYS A 163 8.14 7.03 30.12
N TRP A 164 7.78 8.28 30.41
CA TRP A 164 6.68 8.97 29.73
C TRP A 164 7.15 9.59 28.43
N ILE A 165 6.41 9.35 27.34
CA ILE A 165 6.58 10.01 26.06
C ILE A 165 5.36 10.87 25.80
N LYS A 166 5.57 12.14 25.56
CA LYS A 166 4.53 13.10 25.17
C LYS A 166 4.66 13.46 23.70
N PRO A 167 3.55 13.59 22.97
CA PRO A 167 3.61 14.01 21.58
C PRO A 167 4.12 15.44 21.48
N LYS A 168 5.01 15.70 20.51
CA LYS A 168 5.41 17.06 20.13
C LYS A 168 4.33 17.69 19.25
N GLU A 169 4.39 19.02 19.14
CA GLU A 169 3.54 19.80 18.25
C GLU A 169 3.65 19.30 16.80
N GLY A 170 2.53 19.21 16.12
CA GLY A 170 2.44 18.67 14.74
C GLY A 170 2.10 17.17 14.67
N PHE A 171 2.20 16.43 15.77
CA PHE A 171 1.79 15.04 15.83
C PHE A 171 0.30 14.91 15.53
N ASN A 172 -0.05 13.96 14.64
CA ASN A 172 -1.43 13.59 14.35
C ASN A 172 -1.51 12.11 13.95
N VAL A 173 -2.71 11.54 13.97
CA VAL A 173 -2.94 10.14 13.60
C VAL A 173 -3.99 10.05 12.50
N PHE A 174 -3.65 9.34 11.43
CA PHE A 174 -4.58 8.88 10.42
C PHE A 174 -4.66 7.36 10.47
N ALA A 175 -5.84 6.81 10.26
CA ALA A 175 -6.01 5.38 10.07
C ALA A 175 -6.80 5.12 8.79
N THR A 176 -6.46 4.05 8.06
CA THR A 176 -7.26 3.58 6.93
C THR A 176 -7.85 2.21 7.24
N ALA A 177 -9.01 1.93 6.66
CA ALA A 177 -9.68 0.65 6.78
C ALA A 177 -10.54 0.37 5.53
N ASN A 178 -10.81 -0.90 5.25
CA ASN A 178 -11.75 -1.29 4.20
C ASN A 178 -13.18 -1.37 4.72
N THR A 179 -13.34 -1.51 6.02
CA THR A 179 -14.63 -1.55 6.73
C THR A 179 -14.75 -0.34 7.67
N LYS A 180 -15.95 -0.13 8.23
CA LYS A 180 -16.17 0.91 9.26
C LYS A 180 -15.75 0.45 10.66
N GLY A 181 -14.89 -0.56 10.77
CA GLY A 181 -14.46 -1.16 12.02
C GLY A 181 -15.44 -2.21 12.58
N LYS A 182 -16.53 -2.48 11.88
CA LYS A 182 -17.55 -3.49 12.27
C LYS A 182 -17.27 -4.89 11.71
N GLY A 183 -16.13 -5.09 11.07
CA GLY A 183 -15.81 -6.32 10.37
C GLY A 183 -16.63 -6.49 9.09
N SER A 184 -16.61 -7.68 8.51
CA SER A 184 -17.41 -8.04 7.35
C SER A 184 -18.66 -8.79 7.80
N GLU A 185 -19.79 -8.10 7.91
CA GLU A 185 -21.07 -8.72 8.24
C GLU A 185 -21.57 -9.67 7.13
N ASP A 186 -21.13 -9.42 5.91
CA ASP A 186 -21.50 -10.16 4.69
C ASP A 186 -20.41 -11.12 4.18
N GLY A 187 -19.29 -11.25 4.91
CA GLY A 187 -18.18 -12.13 4.55
C GLY A 187 -17.30 -11.66 3.38
N ARG A 188 -17.59 -10.48 2.78
CA ARG A 188 -16.89 -9.95 1.59
C ARG A 188 -15.47 -9.48 1.88
N PHE A 189 -15.17 -9.15 3.13
CA PHE A 189 -13.84 -8.68 3.56
C PHE A 189 -13.21 -9.69 4.50
N ILE A 190 -12.80 -10.83 3.93
CA ILE A 190 -12.14 -11.90 4.68
C ILE A 190 -10.87 -11.35 5.34
N GLY A 191 -10.70 -11.66 6.63
CA GLY A 191 -9.54 -11.23 7.42
C GLY A 191 -9.70 -9.89 8.13
N THR A 192 -10.78 -9.14 7.91
CA THR A 192 -11.07 -7.95 8.71
C THR A 192 -11.67 -8.34 10.05
N ASN A 193 -11.23 -7.65 11.10
CA ASN A 193 -11.69 -7.84 12.47
C ASN A 193 -12.70 -6.75 12.87
N ILE A 194 -13.51 -7.08 13.88
CA ILE A 194 -14.33 -6.08 14.55
C ILE A 194 -13.39 -5.30 15.48
N LEU A 195 -13.20 -4.01 15.19
CA LEU A 195 -12.44 -3.12 16.03
C LEU A 195 -13.22 -2.78 17.30
N ASN A 196 -12.51 -2.59 18.40
CA ASN A 196 -13.12 -2.18 19.66
C ASN A 196 -13.74 -0.79 19.52
N GLU A 197 -15.00 -0.62 19.96
CA GLU A 197 -15.72 0.65 19.89
C GLU A 197 -14.97 1.77 20.64
N ALA A 198 -14.38 1.46 21.79
CA ALA A 198 -13.59 2.43 22.51
C ALA A 198 -12.33 2.91 21.77
N PHE A 199 -11.80 2.11 20.84
CA PHE A 199 -10.72 2.52 19.93
C PHE A 199 -11.25 3.44 18.83
N LEU A 200 -12.39 3.10 18.23
CA LEU A 200 -13.00 3.88 17.15
C LEU A 200 -13.48 5.25 17.61
N GLU A 201 -14.09 5.35 18.79
CA GLU A 201 -14.59 6.59 19.42
C GLU A 201 -13.49 7.64 19.68
N ARG A 202 -12.22 7.23 19.69
CA ARG A 202 -11.08 8.15 19.85
C ARG A 202 -10.64 8.85 18.57
N PHE A 203 -11.15 8.43 17.43
CA PHE A 203 -10.99 9.20 16.20
C PHE A 203 -12.00 10.36 16.20
N ALA A 204 -11.50 11.56 15.98
CA ALA A 204 -12.33 12.78 15.99
C ALA A 204 -13.38 12.76 14.88
N ILE A 205 -13.04 12.17 13.73
CA ILE A 205 -13.97 11.96 12.60
C ILE A 205 -13.70 10.64 11.89
N THR A 206 -14.77 10.11 11.31
CA THR A 206 -14.71 9.02 10.33
C THR A 206 -15.12 9.54 8.98
N ILE A 207 -14.31 9.32 7.95
CA ILE A 207 -14.53 9.75 6.58
C ILE A 207 -14.66 8.51 5.68
N GLU A 208 -15.76 8.40 4.96
CA GLU A 208 -15.93 7.38 3.93
C GLU A 208 -15.45 7.91 2.59
N GLN A 209 -14.40 7.29 2.03
CA GLN A 209 -13.85 7.62 0.73
C GLN A 209 -14.53 6.75 -0.34
N PRO A 210 -15.32 7.35 -1.26
CA PRO A 210 -15.92 6.61 -2.36
C PRO A 210 -14.91 6.31 -3.46
N TYR A 211 -15.30 5.53 -4.46
CA TYR A 211 -14.59 5.53 -5.73
C TYR A 211 -14.73 6.89 -6.44
N PRO A 212 -13.78 7.25 -7.32
CA PRO A 212 -13.90 8.45 -8.14
C PRO A 212 -15.18 8.43 -9.01
N THR A 213 -15.70 9.61 -9.34
CA THR A 213 -16.73 9.70 -10.38
C THR A 213 -16.17 9.31 -11.74
N ALA A 214 -17.01 8.86 -12.69
CA ALA A 214 -16.57 8.47 -14.04
C ALA A 214 -15.64 9.48 -14.70
N ALA A 215 -15.97 10.76 -14.64
CA ALA A 215 -15.15 11.82 -15.24
C ALA A 215 -13.75 11.95 -14.60
N ILE A 216 -13.63 11.72 -13.30
CA ILE A 216 -12.36 11.74 -12.58
C ILE A 216 -11.61 10.44 -12.82
N GLU A 217 -12.28 9.31 -12.78
CA GLU A 217 -11.67 8.00 -13.00
C GLU A 217 -11.12 7.86 -14.42
N LYS A 218 -11.84 8.38 -15.43
CA LYS A 218 -11.32 8.50 -16.80
C LYS A 218 -9.99 9.26 -16.85
N LYS A 219 -9.89 10.38 -16.14
CA LYS A 219 -8.63 11.15 -16.07
C LYS A 219 -7.49 10.35 -15.44
N ILE A 220 -7.81 9.57 -14.40
CA ILE A 220 -6.81 8.71 -13.74
C ILE A 220 -6.33 7.63 -14.71
N VAL A 221 -7.25 6.94 -15.40
CA VAL A 221 -6.92 5.88 -16.36
C VAL A 221 -6.14 6.43 -17.55
N LEU A 222 -6.56 7.57 -18.12
CA LEU A 222 -5.83 8.24 -19.20
C LEU A 222 -4.44 8.68 -18.78
N GLY A 223 -4.28 9.26 -17.58
CA GLY A 223 -2.96 9.62 -17.04
C GLY A 223 -2.04 8.40 -16.86
N SER A 224 -2.59 7.24 -16.51
CA SER A 224 -1.86 5.99 -16.48
C SER A 224 -1.45 5.55 -17.89
N MET A 225 -2.37 5.60 -18.86
CA MET A 225 -2.08 5.27 -20.25
C MET A 225 -1.03 6.21 -20.87
N GLU A 226 -1.11 7.51 -20.61
CA GLU A 226 -0.10 8.50 -21.03
C GLU A 226 1.29 8.15 -20.51
N LYS A 227 1.37 7.80 -19.22
CA LYS A 227 2.62 7.42 -18.58
C LYS A 227 3.29 6.23 -19.23
N TYR A 228 2.51 5.29 -19.77
CA TYR A 228 2.99 4.07 -20.42
C TYR A 228 2.95 4.13 -21.96
N GLY A 229 2.54 5.27 -22.55
CA GLY A 229 2.56 5.49 -23.99
C GLY A 229 1.49 4.75 -24.79
N SER A 230 0.38 4.35 -24.18
CA SER A 230 -0.70 3.55 -24.78
C SER A 230 -2.07 4.23 -24.68
N VAL A 231 -2.15 5.52 -25.05
CA VAL A 231 -3.37 6.31 -24.90
C VAL A 231 -4.47 5.84 -25.84
N ASP A 232 -5.60 5.41 -25.28
CA ASP A 232 -6.84 5.09 -25.99
C ASP A 232 -8.03 5.62 -25.18
N GLU A 233 -8.60 6.74 -25.63
CA GLU A 233 -9.70 7.41 -24.93
C GLU A 233 -10.98 6.55 -24.89
N LYS A 234 -11.27 5.83 -25.97
CA LYS A 234 -12.45 4.95 -26.04
C LYS A 234 -12.30 3.78 -25.08
N PHE A 235 -11.10 3.19 -25.03
CA PHE A 235 -10.81 2.12 -24.09
C PHE A 235 -10.94 2.59 -22.62
N ALA A 236 -10.42 3.78 -22.30
CA ALA A 236 -10.56 4.36 -20.97
C ALA A 236 -12.04 4.60 -20.60
N ASP A 237 -12.87 5.12 -21.50
CA ASP A 237 -14.32 5.29 -21.28
C ASP A 237 -15.02 3.95 -21.03
N ASN A 238 -14.73 2.95 -21.86
CA ASN A 238 -15.33 1.62 -21.74
C ASN A 238 -14.93 0.96 -20.43
N LEU A 239 -13.66 1.06 -20.01
CA LEU A 239 -13.18 0.53 -18.72
C LEU A 239 -13.88 1.17 -17.53
N VAL A 240 -14.07 2.49 -17.55
CA VAL A 240 -14.76 3.21 -16.47
C VAL A 240 -16.22 2.82 -16.42
N THR A 241 -16.90 2.76 -17.56
CA THR A 241 -18.30 2.33 -17.66
C THR A 241 -18.47 0.91 -17.13
N TRP A 242 -17.57 0.00 -17.52
CA TRP A 242 -17.55 -1.38 -17.07
C TRP A 242 -17.39 -1.48 -15.54
N ALA A 243 -16.45 -0.74 -14.97
CA ALA A 243 -16.23 -0.71 -13.54
C ALA A 243 -17.44 -0.14 -12.76
N GLU A 244 -18.08 0.90 -13.28
CA GLU A 244 -19.30 1.49 -12.66
C GLU A 244 -20.45 0.49 -12.62
N VAL A 245 -20.71 -0.24 -13.70
CA VAL A 245 -21.76 -1.26 -13.74
C VAL A 245 -21.48 -2.36 -12.72
N ILE A 246 -20.25 -2.88 -12.69
CA ILE A 246 -19.86 -3.93 -11.73
C ILE A 246 -19.99 -3.43 -10.29
N ARG A 247 -19.53 -2.22 -9.97
CA ARG A 247 -19.65 -1.64 -8.62
C ARG A 247 -21.10 -1.46 -8.21
N LYS A 248 -21.95 -1.03 -9.14
CA LYS A 248 -23.39 -0.93 -8.86
C LYS A 248 -23.97 -2.31 -8.53
N THR A 249 -23.67 -3.32 -9.34
CA THR A 249 -24.13 -4.70 -9.11
C THR A 249 -23.59 -5.24 -7.77
N PHE A 250 -22.35 -4.91 -7.39
CA PHE A 250 -21.79 -5.25 -6.10
C PHE A 250 -22.56 -4.61 -4.94
N TYR A 251 -22.89 -3.31 -5.02
CA TYR A 251 -23.68 -2.63 -3.98
C TYR A 251 -25.11 -3.17 -3.90
N ASP A 252 -25.67 -3.61 -5.01
CA ASP A 252 -26.99 -4.24 -5.07
C ASP A 252 -26.96 -5.71 -4.61
N GLY A 253 -25.81 -6.26 -4.27
CA GLY A 253 -25.63 -7.63 -3.79
C GLY A 253 -25.64 -8.71 -4.88
N GLY A 254 -25.50 -8.31 -6.15
CA GLY A 254 -25.52 -9.24 -7.28
C GLY A 254 -24.19 -9.92 -7.58
N VAL A 255 -23.08 -9.37 -7.09
CA VAL A 255 -21.71 -9.96 -7.18
C VAL A 255 -20.94 -9.67 -5.90
N ASP A 256 -19.95 -10.50 -5.59
CA ASP A 256 -19.12 -10.35 -4.39
C ASP A 256 -17.76 -9.70 -4.66
N GLU A 257 -17.41 -9.53 -5.92
CA GLU A 257 -16.17 -8.92 -6.37
C GLU A 257 -16.38 -7.55 -7.00
N VAL A 258 -15.36 -6.71 -6.96
CA VAL A 258 -15.42 -5.33 -7.47
C VAL A 258 -14.20 -5.00 -8.34
N ILE A 259 -14.41 -4.20 -9.37
CA ILE A 259 -13.33 -3.61 -10.15
C ILE A 259 -12.96 -2.25 -9.53
N SER A 260 -11.83 -2.22 -8.85
CA SER A 260 -11.31 -1.00 -8.20
C SER A 260 -10.57 -0.09 -9.20
N THR A 261 -10.40 1.18 -8.84
CA THR A 261 -9.58 2.12 -9.62
C THR A 261 -8.13 1.62 -9.78
N ARG A 262 -7.58 0.96 -8.75
CA ARG A 262 -6.27 0.29 -8.85
C ARG A 262 -6.28 -0.81 -9.92
N ARG A 263 -7.38 -1.55 -10.07
CA ARG A 263 -7.51 -2.58 -11.10
C ARG A 263 -7.52 -1.96 -12.49
N LEU A 264 -8.21 -0.84 -12.68
CA LEU A 264 -8.19 -0.09 -13.95
C LEU A 264 -6.79 0.41 -14.31
N ASP A 265 -6.02 0.92 -13.34
CA ASP A 265 -4.62 1.28 -13.54
C ASP A 265 -3.76 0.08 -13.96
N HIS A 266 -3.99 -1.11 -13.36
CA HIS A 266 -3.30 -2.33 -13.77
C HIS A 266 -3.69 -2.78 -15.19
N ILE A 267 -4.95 -2.63 -15.59
CA ILE A 267 -5.39 -2.94 -16.96
C ILE A 267 -4.72 -1.99 -17.96
N ALA A 268 -4.66 -0.69 -17.65
CA ALA A 268 -3.94 0.28 -18.48
C ALA A 268 -2.46 -0.07 -18.67
N LYS A 269 -1.79 -0.54 -17.62
CA LYS A 269 -0.40 -1.04 -17.68
C LYS A 269 -0.29 -2.32 -18.52
N ALA A 270 -1.20 -3.26 -18.31
CA ALA A 270 -1.22 -4.51 -19.05
C ALA A 270 -1.45 -4.24 -20.54
N PHE A 271 -2.36 -3.33 -20.88
CA PHE A 271 -2.58 -2.91 -22.27
C PHE A 271 -1.32 -2.31 -22.90
N ALA A 272 -0.56 -1.50 -22.18
CA ALA A 272 0.71 -0.97 -22.67
C ALA A 272 1.78 -2.06 -22.91
N ILE A 273 1.74 -3.16 -22.15
CA ILE A 273 2.68 -4.28 -22.27
C ILE A 273 2.29 -5.21 -23.41
N PHE A 274 1.01 -5.58 -23.50
CA PHE A 274 0.54 -6.66 -24.37
C PHE A 274 -0.06 -6.15 -25.70
N GLY A 275 -0.41 -4.87 -25.81
CA GLY A 275 -1.04 -4.28 -27.00
C GLY A 275 -2.50 -4.68 -27.23
N ASN A 276 -3.00 -5.69 -26.54
CA ASN A 276 -4.32 -6.29 -26.72
C ASN A 276 -5.23 -5.98 -25.52
N LYS A 277 -6.44 -5.44 -25.77
CA LYS A 277 -7.39 -4.99 -24.75
C LYS A 277 -7.99 -6.15 -23.96
N MET A 278 -8.42 -7.21 -24.67
CA MET A 278 -9.03 -8.37 -24.02
C MET A 278 -8.02 -9.11 -23.16
N THR A 279 -6.82 -9.36 -23.68
CA THR A 279 -5.73 -9.95 -22.90
C THR A 279 -5.42 -9.15 -21.64
N ALA A 280 -5.37 -7.82 -21.72
CA ALA A 280 -5.11 -6.96 -20.57
C ALA A 280 -6.21 -7.07 -19.50
N ILE A 281 -7.48 -7.12 -19.91
CA ILE A 281 -8.62 -7.28 -19.00
C ILE A 281 -8.61 -8.70 -18.41
N GLU A 282 -8.50 -9.72 -19.25
CA GLU A 282 -8.55 -11.12 -18.86
C GLU A 282 -7.50 -11.47 -17.81
N LEU A 283 -6.24 -11.08 -18.03
CA LEU A 283 -5.15 -11.29 -17.08
C LEU A 283 -5.39 -10.56 -15.76
N CYS A 284 -5.98 -9.38 -15.79
CA CYS A 284 -6.27 -8.61 -14.60
C CYS A 284 -7.46 -9.12 -13.79
N VAL A 285 -8.37 -9.90 -14.38
CA VAL A 285 -9.51 -10.52 -13.68
C VAL A 285 -9.33 -12.01 -13.43
N ALA A 286 -8.23 -12.61 -13.88
CA ALA A 286 -7.96 -14.04 -13.79
C ALA A 286 -7.90 -14.60 -12.33
N ARG A 287 -7.77 -13.73 -11.33
CA ARG A 287 -7.78 -14.12 -9.91
C ARG A 287 -9.18 -14.41 -9.37
N PHE A 288 -10.24 -13.97 -10.05
CA PHE A 288 -11.61 -14.21 -9.65
C PHE A 288 -12.00 -15.66 -9.96
N ASP A 289 -13.05 -16.14 -9.33
CA ASP A 289 -13.64 -17.42 -9.70
C ASP A 289 -14.13 -17.41 -11.15
N ASP A 290 -14.28 -18.60 -11.74
CA ASP A 290 -14.56 -18.73 -13.17
C ASP A 290 -15.88 -18.05 -13.57
N ASP A 291 -16.94 -18.19 -12.76
CA ASP A 291 -18.26 -17.62 -13.03
C ASP A 291 -18.21 -16.07 -13.00
N THR A 292 -17.53 -15.50 -12.01
CA THR A 292 -17.32 -14.05 -11.89
C THR A 292 -16.48 -13.51 -13.04
N LYS A 293 -15.37 -14.22 -13.36
CA LYS A 293 -14.48 -13.87 -14.48
C LYS A 293 -15.26 -13.85 -15.80
N GLU A 294 -16.00 -14.92 -16.11
CA GLU A 294 -16.79 -15.01 -17.34
C GLU A 294 -17.82 -13.91 -17.43
N SER A 295 -18.56 -13.66 -16.33
CA SER A 295 -19.56 -12.60 -16.26
C SER A 295 -18.97 -11.20 -16.51
N PHE A 296 -17.78 -10.93 -15.96
CA PHE A 296 -17.10 -9.64 -16.14
C PHE A 296 -16.61 -9.46 -17.57
N LEU A 297 -16.07 -10.51 -18.18
CA LEU A 297 -15.60 -10.49 -19.58
C LEU A 297 -16.80 -10.33 -20.55
N ASP A 298 -17.89 -11.08 -20.35
CA ASP A 298 -19.11 -10.97 -21.14
C ASP A 298 -19.73 -9.56 -21.06
N LEU A 299 -19.74 -8.96 -19.85
CA LEU A 299 -20.17 -7.59 -19.70
C LEU A 299 -19.29 -6.60 -20.48
N TYR A 300 -17.94 -6.80 -20.48
CA TYR A 300 -17.05 -5.91 -21.19
C TYR A 300 -17.27 -5.99 -22.70
N THR A 301 -17.44 -7.19 -23.28
CA THR A 301 -17.71 -7.37 -24.72
C THR A 301 -19.01 -6.74 -25.17
N LYS A 302 -20.00 -6.62 -24.26
CA LYS A 302 -21.27 -5.91 -24.54
C LYS A 302 -21.09 -4.38 -24.53
N ILE A 303 -20.15 -3.86 -23.74
CA ILE A 303 -19.82 -2.43 -23.70
C ILE A 303 -18.96 -2.03 -24.89
N ASP A 304 -18.01 -2.87 -25.28
CA ASP A 304 -17.13 -2.67 -26.45
C ASP A 304 -17.38 -3.78 -27.50
N ALA A 305 -18.48 -3.66 -28.23
CA ALA A 305 -18.88 -4.68 -29.20
C ALA A 305 -17.87 -4.93 -30.34
N GLY A 306 -16.94 -4.01 -30.57
CA GLY A 306 -15.89 -4.15 -31.59
C GLY A 306 -14.57 -4.74 -31.05
N VAL A 307 -14.46 -5.06 -29.76
CA VAL A 307 -13.20 -5.50 -29.16
C VAL A 307 -12.72 -6.85 -29.74
N LEU A 308 -13.66 -7.77 -30.00
CA LEU A 308 -13.33 -9.10 -30.55
C LEU A 308 -12.97 -9.07 -32.04
N GLU A 309 -13.41 -8.08 -32.80
CA GLU A 309 -13.09 -7.94 -34.22
C GLU A 309 -11.64 -7.46 -34.43
N ASN A 310 -11.13 -6.62 -33.50
CA ASN A 310 -9.78 -6.07 -33.58
C ASN A 310 -8.70 -7.06 -33.08
N ASP A 311 -9.08 -8.07 -32.29
CA ASP A 311 -8.16 -9.07 -31.75
C ASP A 311 -7.86 -10.23 -32.70
N SER A 312 -8.64 -10.38 -33.79
CA SER A 312 -8.47 -11.48 -34.79
C SER A 312 -7.34 -11.24 -35.78
N ASP A 313 -6.79 -10.01 -35.86
CA ASP A 313 -5.81 -9.64 -36.88
C ASP A 313 -4.32 -9.72 -36.42
N GLU A 314 -4.03 -9.96 -35.14
CA GLU A 314 -2.65 -9.96 -34.62
C GLU A 314 -2.13 -11.27 -34.00
N ASP A 315 -2.94 -12.31 -33.79
CA ASP A 315 -2.48 -13.57 -33.19
C ASP A 315 -2.21 -14.71 -34.19
N THR A 316 -1.19 -14.53 -35.03
CA THR A 316 -0.42 -15.68 -35.51
C THR A 316 0.92 -15.76 -34.80
N VAL A 317 0.90 -16.16 -33.53
CA VAL A 317 2.11 -16.64 -32.85
C VAL A 317 2.42 -18.02 -33.43
N GLU A 318 3.40 -18.11 -34.36
CA GLU A 318 3.99 -19.36 -34.79
C GLU A 318 4.52 -20.13 -33.56
N ILE A 319 3.81 -21.20 -33.22
CA ILE A 319 4.34 -22.19 -32.27
C ILE A 319 5.46 -22.95 -33.05
N VAL A 320 6.70 -22.54 -32.79
CA VAL A 320 7.87 -23.32 -33.26
C VAL A 320 7.89 -24.60 -32.43
N SER A 321 7.32 -25.67 -33.01
CA SER A 321 7.48 -27.03 -32.51
C SER A 321 8.91 -27.48 -32.79
N THR A 322 9.75 -27.50 -31.77
CA THR A 322 11.04 -28.21 -31.81
C THR A 322 10.78 -29.70 -31.73
N GLU A 323 10.63 -30.35 -32.85
CA GLU A 323 10.76 -31.82 -32.95
C GLU A 323 12.25 -32.18 -32.73
N SER A 324 12.56 -32.70 -31.57
CA SER A 324 13.81 -33.42 -31.32
C SER A 324 13.70 -34.82 -31.90
N GLY A 325 14.27 -35.00 -33.11
CA GLY A 325 14.44 -36.30 -33.70
C GLY A 325 15.49 -37.13 -32.95
N GLU A 326 15.09 -38.10 -32.19
CA GLU A 326 15.94 -39.22 -31.76
C GLU A 326 15.95 -40.27 -32.86
N THR A 327 17.00 -40.33 -33.65
CA THR A 327 17.35 -41.52 -34.46
C THR A 327 18.08 -42.53 -33.58
N ARG A 328 17.40 -43.61 -33.21
CA ARG A 328 18.03 -44.86 -32.76
C ARG A 328 18.59 -45.57 -34.01
N SER A 329 19.88 -45.78 -34.06
CA SER A 329 20.53 -46.80 -34.90
C SER A 329 20.72 -48.05 -34.06
N GLU A 330 20.10 -49.15 -34.51
CA GLU A 330 20.45 -50.50 -34.13
C GLU A 330 21.79 -50.88 -34.78
N GLU A 331 22.72 -51.42 -33.95
CA GLU A 331 23.55 -52.57 -34.19
C GLU A 331 24.16 -53.06 -32.88
#